data_f8f593b1ffe975f06c920d64a5a74dd1
#
_entry.id   f8f593b1ffe975f06c920d64a5a74dd1
#
_cell.length_a   1.000
_cell.length_b   1.000
_cell.length_c   1.000
_cell.angle_alpha   90.00
_cell.angle_beta   90.00
_cell.angle_gamma   90.00
#
_symmetry.space_group_name_H-M   'P 1'
#
loop_
_entity.id
_entity.type
_entity.pdbx_description
1 polymer ?
#
loop_
_entity_poly.entity_id
_entity_poly.type
_entity_poly.pdbx_seq_one_letter_code
_entity_poly.pdbx_strand_id
1 'polypeptide(L)'
;MKKKIQFSLVYRDMWQSSGKFQPRKDQLERIAPVIIDMGCFARVETNGGAFEQVNLLAGENPNDAVRAFCKPFNEVGIKTHMLDRGLNALRMYPVPDDVRALMYKVKAKQGTNITRIFDGLNDVRNIIPSIKWAKEGGMTPQCALCITNSPVHTLEYYMNIADQLVAAGAEEICLKDMAGIGQPAFLGKLTKMIKDKYPEIIIQYHGHSGPGLSMASILEVCNNGADIIDTAIEPLSWGKVHPDVISVISMLKNEGFEVPEINMSAYMKARALTQEFIDEWLGYFINPGNKIMSSLLLGCGLPGGMMGSMMADLGGMRTTINNVRKKNGEDELSMDDLLIKLFDEV
;
A
#
# COMPACT_ATOMS: atom_id res chain seq x y z
N MET A 1 6.03 3.74 29.74
CA MET A 1 5.83 3.07 28.43
C MET A 1 5.61 4.15 27.39
N LYS A 2 6.20 3.99 26.20
CA LYS A 2 5.89 4.85 25.05
C LYS A 2 4.44 4.58 24.60
N LYS A 3 3.96 5.38 23.63
CA LYS A 3 2.62 5.30 23.05
C LYS A 3 2.27 3.88 22.55
N LYS A 4 0.99 3.56 22.57
CA LYS A 4 0.44 2.35 21.94
C LYS A 4 0.44 2.51 20.42
N ILE A 5 0.97 1.51 19.72
CA ILE A 5 0.98 1.44 18.24
C ILE A 5 0.04 0.32 17.80
N GLN A 6 -0.79 0.61 16.81
CA GLN A 6 -1.67 -0.35 16.15
C GLN A 6 -1.08 -0.80 14.82
N PHE A 7 -1.51 -1.98 14.34
CA PHE A 7 -1.08 -2.49 13.04
C PHE A 7 -2.26 -2.67 12.09
N SER A 8 -1.97 -2.43 10.82
CA SER A 8 -2.86 -2.71 9.70
C SER A 8 -2.19 -3.72 8.77
N LEU A 9 -2.89 -4.80 8.45
CA LEU A 9 -2.43 -5.74 7.43
C LEU A 9 -2.81 -5.20 6.05
N VAL A 10 -1.83 -4.93 5.22
CA VAL A 10 -2.06 -4.49 3.83
C VAL A 10 -2.28 -5.68 2.90
N TYR A 11 -3.32 -6.48 3.18
CA TYR A 11 -3.55 -7.74 2.49
C TYR A 11 -3.71 -7.57 0.97
N ARG A 12 -4.48 -6.57 0.53
CA ARG A 12 -4.60 -6.23 -0.88
C ARG A 12 -3.25 -5.84 -1.51
N ASP A 13 -2.50 -4.96 -0.82
CA ASP A 13 -1.28 -4.40 -1.40
C ASP A 13 -0.14 -5.42 -1.44
N MET A 14 -0.03 -6.29 -0.44
CA MET A 14 1.01 -7.33 -0.44
C MET A 14 0.90 -8.26 -1.66
N TRP A 15 -0.30 -8.60 -2.11
CA TRP A 15 -0.51 -9.38 -3.32
C TRP A 15 -0.22 -8.55 -4.57
N GLN A 16 -0.73 -7.34 -4.65
CA GLN A 16 -0.49 -6.45 -5.80
C GLN A 16 0.99 -6.17 -6.00
N SER A 17 1.73 -5.89 -4.93
CA SER A 17 3.16 -5.59 -5.00
C SER A 17 4.02 -6.82 -5.31
N SER A 18 3.53 -8.02 -5.00
CA SER A 18 4.20 -9.28 -5.30
C SER A 18 3.97 -9.75 -6.73
N GLY A 19 2.72 -9.67 -7.24
CA GLY A 19 2.40 -10.30 -8.51
C GLY A 19 1.19 -9.76 -9.26
N LYS A 20 0.54 -8.72 -8.77
CA LYS A 20 -0.69 -8.09 -9.32
C LYS A 20 -1.98 -8.90 -9.14
N PHE A 21 -1.95 -10.24 -9.14
CA PHE A 21 -3.14 -11.05 -8.95
C PHE A 21 -3.49 -11.19 -7.46
N GLN A 22 -4.76 -11.41 -7.19
CA GLN A 22 -5.34 -11.48 -5.85
C GLN A 22 -5.91 -12.88 -5.60
N PRO A 23 -5.99 -13.35 -4.35
CA PRO A 23 -6.69 -14.58 -4.03
C PRO A 23 -8.16 -14.54 -4.45
N ARG A 24 -8.68 -15.69 -4.85
CA ARG A 24 -10.10 -15.87 -5.15
C ARG A 24 -10.96 -15.74 -3.89
N LYS A 25 -12.25 -15.55 -4.08
CA LYS A 25 -13.22 -15.43 -2.98
C LYS A 25 -13.12 -16.59 -2.00
N ASP A 26 -13.04 -17.83 -2.46
CA ASP A 26 -12.93 -19.03 -1.62
C ASP A 26 -11.64 -19.03 -0.77
N GLN A 27 -10.54 -18.56 -1.34
CA GLN A 27 -9.26 -18.39 -0.62
C GLN A 27 -9.34 -17.27 0.43
N LEU A 28 -10.03 -16.16 0.10
CA LEU A 28 -10.26 -15.05 1.04
C LEU A 28 -11.13 -15.48 2.24
N GLU A 29 -12.17 -16.28 2.00
CA GLU A 29 -13.02 -16.83 3.05
C GLU A 29 -12.25 -17.79 4.00
N ARG A 30 -11.28 -18.52 3.48
CA ARG A 30 -10.42 -19.43 4.26
C ARG A 30 -9.39 -18.71 5.12
N ILE A 31 -8.83 -17.62 4.64
CA ILE A 31 -7.73 -16.93 5.34
C ILE A 31 -8.24 -15.90 6.37
N ALA A 32 -9.40 -15.31 6.15
CA ALA A 32 -9.90 -14.24 7.03
C ALA A 32 -9.99 -14.65 8.51
N PRO A 33 -10.56 -15.82 8.91
CA PRO A 33 -10.58 -16.24 10.31
C PRO A 33 -9.17 -16.45 10.88
N VAL A 34 -8.23 -16.91 10.06
CA VAL A 34 -6.85 -17.12 10.52
C VAL A 34 -6.12 -15.80 10.78
N ILE A 35 -6.38 -14.77 9.96
CA ILE A 35 -5.86 -13.41 10.18
C ILE A 35 -6.47 -12.85 11.49
N ILE A 36 -7.75 -13.05 11.72
CA ILE A 36 -8.42 -12.64 12.98
C ILE A 36 -7.76 -13.31 14.19
N ASP A 37 -7.52 -14.61 14.12
CA ASP A 37 -6.89 -15.39 15.19
C ASP A 37 -5.46 -14.96 15.51
N MET A 38 -4.77 -14.24 14.58
CA MET A 38 -3.45 -13.65 14.87
C MET A 38 -3.51 -12.60 15.98
N GLY A 39 -4.64 -11.92 16.17
CA GLY A 39 -4.91 -11.03 17.29
C GLY A 39 -4.14 -9.69 17.28
N CYS A 40 -3.31 -9.43 16.28
CA CYS A 40 -2.41 -8.27 16.26
C CYS A 40 -2.88 -7.12 15.34
N PHE A 41 -3.87 -7.33 14.50
CA PHE A 41 -4.32 -6.29 13.55
C PHE A 41 -5.58 -5.57 14.03
N ALA A 42 -5.51 -4.24 14.04
CA ALA A 42 -6.67 -3.37 14.25
C ALA A 42 -7.40 -3.08 12.93
N ARG A 43 -6.70 -3.23 11.81
CA ARG A 43 -7.19 -2.94 10.46
C ARG A 43 -6.68 -3.97 9.45
N VAL A 44 -7.46 -4.16 8.37
CA VAL A 44 -7.05 -4.97 7.21
C VAL A 44 -7.43 -4.23 5.93
N GLU A 45 -6.48 -4.10 5.00
CA GLU A 45 -6.75 -3.62 3.65
C GLU A 45 -7.35 -4.75 2.83
N THR A 46 -8.65 -4.69 2.62
CA THR A 46 -9.42 -5.81 2.05
C THR A 46 -9.66 -5.68 0.55
N ASN A 47 -9.67 -4.47 0.01
CA ASN A 47 -10.06 -4.23 -1.37
C ASN A 47 -9.55 -2.88 -1.89
N GLY A 48 -10.06 -2.46 -3.06
CA GLY A 48 -9.74 -1.20 -3.69
C GLY A 48 -9.11 -1.35 -5.06
N GLY A 49 -8.43 -0.32 -5.50
CA GLY A 49 -7.77 -0.30 -6.80
C GLY A 49 -6.82 -1.47 -7.02
N ALA A 50 -6.88 -2.11 -8.16
CA ALA A 50 -6.26 -3.35 -8.60
C ALA A 50 -6.96 -4.62 -8.10
N PHE A 51 -7.41 -4.71 -6.86
CA PHE A 51 -8.10 -5.88 -6.34
C PHE A 51 -9.35 -6.22 -7.18
N GLU A 52 -10.27 -5.26 -7.31
CA GLU A 52 -11.53 -5.49 -8.00
C GLU A 52 -11.38 -5.68 -9.51
N GLN A 53 -10.36 -5.06 -10.10
CA GLN A 53 -10.03 -5.27 -11.52
C GLN A 53 -9.55 -6.70 -11.77
N VAL A 54 -8.77 -7.24 -10.85
CA VAL A 54 -8.22 -8.60 -10.95
C VAL A 54 -9.28 -9.67 -10.72
N ASN A 55 -10.22 -9.45 -9.79
CA ASN A 55 -11.37 -10.36 -9.65
C ASN A 55 -12.11 -10.55 -10.97
N LEU A 56 -12.34 -9.45 -11.72
CA LEU A 56 -13.00 -9.54 -13.04
C LEU A 56 -12.16 -10.34 -14.04
N LEU A 57 -10.83 -10.19 -14.03
CA LEU A 57 -9.94 -10.97 -14.90
C LEU A 57 -9.92 -12.45 -14.51
N ALA A 58 -10.12 -12.77 -13.25
CA ALA A 58 -10.23 -14.13 -12.73
C ALA A 58 -11.66 -14.72 -12.91
N GLY A 59 -12.58 -13.99 -13.53
CA GLY A 59 -13.96 -14.42 -13.72
C GLY A 59 -14.85 -14.34 -12.48
N GLU A 60 -14.43 -13.59 -11.46
CA GLU A 60 -15.17 -13.42 -10.21
C GLU A 60 -15.93 -12.08 -10.17
N ASN A 61 -17.04 -12.07 -9.46
CA ASN A 61 -17.71 -10.83 -9.10
C ASN A 61 -16.99 -10.14 -7.93
N PRO A 62 -16.31 -9.00 -8.15
CA PRO A 62 -15.56 -8.32 -7.09
C PRO A 62 -16.43 -7.89 -5.90
N ASN A 63 -17.73 -7.62 -6.12
CA ASN A 63 -18.62 -7.23 -5.04
C ASN A 63 -18.85 -8.38 -4.05
N ASP A 64 -18.90 -9.62 -4.52
CA ASP A 64 -19.07 -10.80 -3.67
C ASP A 64 -17.78 -11.12 -2.91
N ALA A 65 -16.62 -10.97 -3.57
CA ALA A 65 -15.32 -11.14 -2.92
C ALA A 65 -15.11 -10.10 -1.80
N VAL A 66 -15.44 -8.82 -2.06
CA VAL A 66 -15.34 -7.75 -1.04
C VAL A 66 -16.25 -8.03 0.15
N ARG A 67 -17.53 -8.39 -0.07
CA ARG A 67 -18.46 -8.72 1.04
C ARG A 67 -17.96 -9.90 1.86
N ALA A 68 -17.53 -10.96 1.19
CA ALA A 68 -17.06 -12.18 1.84
C ALA A 68 -15.82 -11.91 2.70
N PHE A 69 -14.90 -11.08 2.21
CA PHE A 69 -13.67 -10.79 2.93
C PHE A 69 -13.83 -9.74 4.03
N CYS A 70 -14.67 -8.71 3.84
CA CYS A 70 -14.91 -7.67 4.85
C CYS A 70 -15.75 -8.16 6.04
N LYS A 71 -16.72 -9.03 5.80
CA LYS A 71 -17.70 -9.44 6.81
C LYS A 71 -17.06 -9.99 8.09
N PRO A 72 -16.18 -11.02 8.07
CA PRO A 72 -15.65 -11.61 9.30
C PRO A 72 -14.84 -10.60 10.14
N PHE A 73 -14.12 -9.68 9.51
CA PHE A 73 -13.38 -8.65 10.25
C PHE A 73 -14.31 -7.68 10.98
N ASN A 74 -15.37 -7.23 10.31
CA ASN A 74 -16.35 -6.33 10.91
C ASN A 74 -17.10 -6.97 12.10
N GLU A 75 -17.38 -8.26 12.04
CA GLU A 75 -18.06 -9.00 13.12
C GLU A 75 -17.25 -9.01 14.43
N VAL A 76 -15.92 -8.88 14.33
CA VAL A 76 -15.02 -8.84 15.51
C VAL A 76 -14.45 -7.44 15.78
N GLY A 77 -14.92 -6.40 15.06
CA GLY A 77 -14.52 -5.00 15.28
C GLY A 77 -13.19 -4.59 14.63
N ILE A 78 -12.58 -5.45 13.81
CA ILE A 78 -11.41 -5.10 12.99
C ILE A 78 -11.89 -4.24 11.82
N LYS A 79 -11.31 -3.04 11.66
CA LYS A 79 -11.69 -2.13 10.58
C LYS A 79 -11.14 -2.59 9.24
N THR A 80 -11.98 -2.52 8.22
CA THR A 80 -11.57 -2.81 6.84
C THR A 80 -11.32 -1.52 6.08
N HIS A 81 -10.33 -1.51 5.22
CA HIS A 81 -10.07 -0.34 4.38
C HIS A 81 -9.78 -0.71 2.92
N MET A 82 -10.02 0.25 2.04
CA MET A 82 -9.75 0.12 0.62
C MET A 82 -8.78 1.19 0.12
N LEU A 83 -8.08 0.88 -0.96
CA LEU A 83 -7.30 1.86 -1.72
C LEU A 83 -8.20 2.55 -2.75
N ASP A 84 -8.18 3.88 -2.74
CA ASP A 84 -8.94 4.75 -3.62
C ASP A 84 -7.99 5.72 -4.35
N ARG A 85 -8.01 5.69 -5.66
CA ARG A 85 -7.11 6.48 -6.54
C ARG A 85 -7.66 7.87 -6.84
N GLY A 86 -8.33 8.50 -5.90
CA GLY A 86 -8.87 9.86 -6.04
C GLY A 86 -9.73 9.99 -7.31
N LEU A 87 -9.29 10.79 -8.29
CA LEU A 87 -10.00 11.01 -9.55
C LEU A 87 -10.36 9.70 -10.28
N ASN A 88 -9.52 8.68 -10.18
CA ASN A 88 -9.70 7.40 -10.86
C ASN A 88 -10.52 6.39 -10.03
N ALA A 89 -10.83 6.69 -8.76
CA ALA A 89 -11.52 5.77 -7.87
C ALA A 89 -10.84 4.37 -7.85
N LEU A 90 -11.52 3.33 -8.29
CA LEU A 90 -10.98 1.96 -8.35
C LEU A 90 -10.36 1.61 -9.71
N ARG A 91 -10.39 2.53 -10.68
CA ARG A 91 -9.94 2.30 -12.07
C ARG A 91 -8.54 2.83 -12.34
N MET A 92 -8.12 2.72 -13.61
CA MET A 92 -6.84 3.23 -14.12
C MET A 92 -6.99 4.56 -14.86
N TYR A 93 -8.20 5.08 -15.00
CA TYR A 93 -8.54 6.34 -15.70
C TYR A 93 -9.67 7.07 -14.95
N PRO A 94 -9.86 8.37 -15.21
CA PRO A 94 -10.86 9.20 -14.51
C PRO A 94 -12.26 8.62 -14.56
N VAL A 95 -12.96 8.75 -13.44
CA VAL A 95 -14.34 8.29 -13.27
C VAL A 95 -15.25 9.49 -13.02
N PRO A 96 -16.44 9.58 -13.64
CA PRO A 96 -17.40 10.66 -13.39
C PRO A 96 -17.74 10.81 -11.91
N ASP A 97 -18.00 12.04 -11.48
CA ASP A 97 -18.20 12.40 -10.07
C ASP A 97 -19.38 11.70 -9.41
N ASP A 98 -20.49 11.54 -10.15
CA ASP A 98 -21.68 10.84 -9.67
C ASP A 98 -21.41 9.34 -9.44
N VAL A 99 -20.61 8.72 -10.30
CA VAL A 99 -20.16 7.32 -10.15
C VAL A 99 -19.21 7.19 -8.96
N ARG A 100 -18.29 8.15 -8.76
CA ARG A 100 -17.40 8.19 -7.59
C ARG A 100 -18.22 8.32 -6.30
N ALA A 101 -19.17 9.24 -6.25
CA ALA A 101 -20.03 9.43 -5.09
C ALA A 101 -20.86 8.17 -4.76
N LEU A 102 -21.38 7.47 -5.80
CA LEU A 102 -22.11 6.22 -5.62
C LEU A 102 -21.20 5.10 -5.12
N MET A 103 -19.97 5.04 -5.57
CA MET A 103 -18.98 4.02 -5.17
C MET A 103 -18.84 3.94 -3.63
N TYR A 104 -18.69 5.06 -2.94
CA TYR A 104 -18.53 5.06 -1.48
C TYR A 104 -19.74 4.46 -0.76
N LYS A 105 -20.95 4.81 -1.18
CA LYS A 105 -22.19 4.24 -0.63
C LYS A 105 -22.26 2.73 -0.83
N VAL A 106 -21.83 2.26 -2.00
CA VAL A 106 -21.81 0.82 -2.34
C VAL A 106 -20.75 0.11 -1.50
N LYS A 107 -19.53 0.65 -1.39
CA LYS A 107 -18.43 0.04 -0.64
C LYS A 107 -18.69 -0.01 0.86
N ALA A 108 -19.28 1.04 1.43
CA ALA A 108 -19.74 1.00 2.82
C ALA A 108 -20.74 -0.13 3.07
N LYS A 109 -21.72 -0.30 2.20
CA LYS A 109 -22.71 -1.42 2.27
C LYS A 109 -22.06 -2.81 2.08
N GLN A 110 -20.92 -2.88 1.44
CA GLN A 110 -20.15 -4.12 1.30
C GLN A 110 -19.25 -4.42 2.50
N GLY A 111 -19.20 -3.51 3.47
CA GLY A 111 -18.46 -3.67 4.71
C GLY A 111 -17.09 -2.97 4.74
N THR A 112 -16.78 -2.09 3.79
CA THR A 112 -15.56 -1.29 3.83
C THR A 112 -15.76 -0.05 4.71
N ASN A 113 -14.97 0.09 5.78
CA ASN A 113 -15.12 1.16 6.77
C ASN A 113 -14.34 2.43 6.42
N ILE A 114 -13.14 2.28 5.88
CA ILE A 114 -12.20 3.37 5.64
C ILE A 114 -11.83 3.39 4.16
N THR A 115 -11.80 4.58 3.57
CA THR A 115 -11.25 4.76 2.23
C THR A 115 -9.94 5.53 2.30
N ARG A 116 -8.84 4.92 1.81
CA ARG A 116 -7.53 5.56 1.66
C ARG A 116 -7.47 6.22 0.30
N ILE A 117 -7.71 7.52 0.30
CA ILE A 117 -7.78 8.34 -0.91
C ILE A 117 -6.39 8.90 -1.20
N PHE A 118 -5.85 8.69 -2.40
CA PHE A 118 -4.59 9.27 -2.81
C PHE A 118 -4.64 9.84 -4.23
N ASP A 119 -3.77 10.77 -4.50
CA ASP A 119 -3.38 11.21 -5.83
C ASP A 119 -1.85 11.10 -5.95
N GLY A 120 -1.35 10.44 -6.99
CA GLY A 120 0.08 10.18 -7.14
C GLY A 120 0.95 11.44 -7.27
N LEU A 121 0.33 12.55 -7.68
CA LEU A 121 0.96 13.87 -7.79
C LEU A 121 0.60 14.81 -6.63
N ASN A 122 -0.13 14.29 -5.62
CA ASN A 122 -0.62 15.06 -4.48
C ASN A 122 -1.53 16.24 -4.87
N ASP A 123 -2.28 16.13 -5.98
CA ASP A 123 -3.25 17.14 -6.37
C ASP A 123 -4.51 17.02 -5.49
N VAL A 124 -4.63 17.91 -4.52
CA VAL A 124 -5.75 17.92 -3.57
C VAL A 124 -7.11 18.10 -4.23
N ARG A 125 -7.18 18.68 -5.43
CA ARG A 125 -8.43 18.86 -6.19
C ARG A 125 -9.05 17.51 -6.58
N ASN A 126 -8.22 16.48 -6.73
CA ASN A 126 -8.64 15.11 -7.01
C ASN A 126 -9.08 14.34 -5.77
N ILE A 127 -8.68 14.81 -4.56
CA ILE A 127 -8.94 14.15 -3.27
C ILE A 127 -10.14 14.79 -2.56
N ILE A 128 -10.22 16.12 -2.51
CA ILE A 128 -11.21 16.85 -1.73
C ILE A 128 -12.67 16.45 -2.00
N PRO A 129 -13.13 16.30 -3.25
CA PRO A 129 -14.50 15.85 -3.50
C PRO A 129 -14.79 14.47 -2.90
N SER A 130 -13.80 13.57 -2.94
CA SER A 130 -13.90 12.22 -2.39
C SER A 130 -14.07 12.20 -0.87
N ILE A 131 -13.49 13.16 -0.14
CA ILE A 131 -13.66 13.28 1.32
C ILE A 131 -15.15 13.46 1.66
N LYS A 132 -15.81 14.40 0.98
CA LYS A 132 -17.25 14.65 1.16
C LYS A 132 -18.08 13.41 0.87
N TRP A 133 -17.87 12.79 -0.29
CA TRP A 133 -18.65 11.62 -0.71
C TRP A 133 -18.40 10.38 0.15
N ALA A 134 -17.18 10.22 0.66
CA ALA A 134 -16.87 9.14 1.59
C ALA A 134 -17.67 9.30 2.89
N LYS A 135 -17.69 10.50 3.48
CA LYS A 135 -18.50 10.81 4.69
C LYS A 135 -19.99 10.61 4.45
N GLU A 136 -20.52 11.12 3.35
CA GLU A 136 -21.92 10.91 2.94
C GLU A 136 -22.25 9.44 2.70
N GLY A 137 -21.25 8.65 2.28
CA GLY A 137 -21.36 7.21 2.09
C GLY A 137 -21.26 6.40 3.38
N GLY A 138 -20.88 7.02 4.50
CA GLY A 138 -20.70 6.36 5.79
C GLY A 138 -19.30 5.74 5.98
N MET A 139 -18.30 6.22 5.24
CA MET A 139 -16.90 5.76 5.34
C MET A 139 -16.02 6.85 5.97
N THR A 140 -15.00 6.43 6.70
CA THR A 140 -13.94 7.32 7.20
C THR A 140 -13.00 7.69 6.06
N PRO A 141 -12.82 8.99 5.72
CA PRO A 141 -11.84 9.42 4.73
C PRO A 141 -10.45 9.50 5.36
N GLN A 142 -9.57 8.60 4.97
CA GLN A 142 -8.14 8.65 5.21
C GLN A 142 -7.46 9.21 3.95
N CYS A 143 -6.79 10.36 4.07
CA CYS A 143 -6.15 11.02 2.93
C CYS A 143 -4.65 10.78 2.95
N ALA A 144 -4.09 10.41 1.80
CA ALA A 144 -2.68 10.07 1.69
C ALA A 144 -1.85 11.25 1.19
N LEU A 145 -0.70 11.45 1.82
CA LEU A 145 0.41 12.23 1.32
C LEU A 145 1.35 11.28 0.61
N CYS A 146 1.43 11.33 -0.71
CA CYS A 146 2.33 10.49 -1.49
C CYS A 146 3.76 11.01 -1.34
N ILE A 147 4.58 10.23 -0.66
CA ILE A 147 5.96 10.61 -0.33
C ILE A 147 6.87 10.37 -1.52
N THR A 148 7.64 11.39 -1.87
CA THR A 148 8.74 11.32 -2.83
C THR A 148 9.85 12.29 -2.45
N ASN A 149 11.01 12.18 -3.08
CA ASN A 149 12.17 13.01 -2.84
C ASN A 149 12.43 13.89 -4.07
N SER A 150 12.34 15.20 -3.90
CA SER A 150 12.74 16.19 -4.89
C SER A 150 12.92 17.55 -4.22
N PRO A 151 13.52 18.55 -4.89
CA PRO A 151 13.62 19.91 -4.34
C PRO A 151 12.27 20.58 -4.02
N VAL A 152 11.17 20.11 -4.61
CA VAL A 152 9.82 20.64 -4.39
C VAL A 152 9.15 20.01 -3.16
N HIS A 153 9.43 18.75 -2.88
CA HIS A 153 8.75 17.96 -1.84
C HIS A 153 9.37 18.22 -0.45
N THR A 154 9.22 19.46 0.03
CA THR A 154 9.70 19.91 1.35
C THR A 154 8.69 19.60 2.46
N LEU A 155 9.09 19.81 3.72
CA LEU A 155 8.17 19.69 4.86
C LEU A 155 6.99 20.66 4.74
N GLU A 156 7.26 21.90 4.32
CA GLU A 156 6.25 22.93 4.10
C GLU A 156 5.27 22.55 2.99
N TYR A 157 5.76 21.94 1.92
CA TYR A 157 4.91 21.40 0.84
C TYR A 157 3.90 20.38 1.38
N TYR A 158 4.38 19.38 2.12
CA TYR A 158 3.50 18.36 2.69
C TYR A 158 2.56 18.89 3.77
N MET A 159 3.03 19.85 4.59
CA MET A 159 2.16 20.50 5.58
C MET A 159 1.04 21.30 4.92
N ASN A 160 1.31 22.01 3.82
CA ASN A 160 0.28 22.73 3.07
C ASN A 160 -0.78 21.78 2.50
N ILE A 161 -0.38 20.58 2.03
CA ILE A 161 -1.33 19.56 1.57
C ILE A 161 -2.15 19.03 2.75
N ALA A 162 -1.50 18.67 3.86
CA ALA A 162 -2.18 18.21 5.07
C ALA A 162 -3.21 19.23 5.57
N ASP A 163 -2.85 20.51 5.59
CA ASP A 163 -3.75 21.61 5.97
C ASP A 163 -5.01 21.65 5.11
N GLN A 164 -4.87 21.55 3.80
CA GLN A 164 -6.00 21.58 2.87
C GLN A 164 -6.90 20.34 3.04
N LEU A 165 -6.30 19.16 3.25
CA LEU A 165 -7.05 17.92 3.43
C LEU A 165 -7.81 17.91 4.77
N VAL A 166 -7.18 18.34 5.85
CA VAL A 166 -7.83 18.46 7.17
C VAL A 166 -8.95 19.51 7.13
N ALA A 167 -8.71 20.67 6.51
CA ALA A 167 -9.73 21.70 6.32
C ALA A 167 -10.93 21.20 5.49
N ALA A 168 -10.71 20.29 4.54
CA ALA A 168 -11.76 19.64 3.76
C ALA A 168 -12.50 18.53 4.53
N GLY A 169 -12.04 18.16 5.72
CA GLY A 169 -12.68 17.18 6.60
C GLY A 169 -12.09 15.78 6.56
N ALA A 170 -10.82 15.64 6.16
CA ALA A 170 -10.10 14.38 6.35
C ALA A 170 -10.06 14.02 7.84
N GLU A 171 -10.32 12.77 8.17
CA GLU A 171 -10.32 12.29 9.56
C GLU A 171 -8.99 11.62 9.92
N GLU A 172 -8.27 11.16 8.91
CA GLU A 172 -6.97 10.50 9.04
C GLU A 172 -6.01 10.92 7.93
N ILE A 173 -4.72 10.95 8.25
CA ILE A 173 -3.64 11.17 7.27
C ILE A 173 -2.80 9.90 7.14
N CYS A 174 -2.56 9.48 5.92
CA CYS A 174 -1.62 8.40 5.61
C CYS A 174 -0.34 8.99 5.02
N LEU A 175 0.79 8.77 5.67
CA LEU A 175 2.09 9.02 5.05
C LEU A 175 2.38 7.84 4.12
N LYS A 176 2.19 8.04 2.82
CA LYS A 176 2.19 6.95 1.83
C LYS A 176 3.50 6.94 1.05
N ASP A 177 4.44 6.14 1.52
CA ASP A 177 5.75 5.92 0.90
C ASP A 177 5.71 4.67 -0.01
N MET A 178 5.13 4.86 -1.20
CA MET A 178 4.88 3.79 -2.17
C MET A 178 6.15 3.18 -2.77
N ALA A 179 7.25 3.93 -2.77
CA ALA A 179 8.54 3.46 -3.28
C ALA A 179 9.50 3.04 -2.15
N GLY A 180 9.17 3.35 -0.90
CA GLY A 180 10.03 3.10 0.26
C GLY A 180 11.25 4.01 0.31
N ILE A 181 11.19 5.19 -0.33
CA ILE A 181 12.31 6.14 -0.47
C ILE A 181 12.27 7.29 0.53
N GLY A 182 11.20 7.39 1.31
CA GLY A 182 11.06 8.41 2.34
C GLY A 182 12.21 8.34 3.33
N GLN A 183 12.93 9.46 3.47
CA GLN A 183 14.06 9.53 4.40
C GLN A 183 13.54 9.48 5.85
N PRO A 184 14.07 8.59 6.71
CA PRO A 184 13.53 8.38 8.06
C PRO A 184 13.39 9.67 8.87
N ALA A 185 14.45 10.48 8.94
CA ALA A 185 14.43 11.74 9.68
C ALA A 185 13.42 12.77 9.11
N PHE A 186 13.22 12.79 7.80
CA PHE A 186 12.22 13.64 7.16
C PHE A 186 10.80 13.20 7.54
N LEU A 187 10.52 11.90 7.45
CA LEU A 187 9.22 11.33 7.82
C LEU A 187 8.90 11.54 9.30
N GLY A 188 9.89 11.37 10.18
CA GLY A 188 9.73 11.67 11.60
C GLY A 188 9.38 13.14 11.85
N LYS A 189 10.10 14.08 11.23
CA LYS A 189 9.81 15.52 11.34
C LYS A 189 8.42 15.86 10.81
N LEU A 190 8.05 15.33 9.65
CA LEU A 190 6.71 15.55 9.07
C LEU A 190 5.61 15.02 9.98
N THR A 191 5.78 13.81 10.52
CA THR A 191 4.85 13.21 11.50
C THR A 191 4.67 14.13 12.70
N LYS A 192 5.77 14.61 13.27
CA LYS A 192 5.73 15.51 14.42
C LYS A 192 5.00 16.82 14.08
N MET A 193 5.32 17.45 12.95
CA MET A 193 4.69 18.72 12.55
C MET A 193 3.17 18.56 12.38
N ILE A 194 2.71 17.46 11.78
CA ILE A 194 1.28 17.19 11.64
C ILE A 194 0.64 16.97 13.02
N LYS A 195 1.26 16.18 13.89
CA LYS A 195 0.74 15.91 15.24
C LYS A 195 0.73 17.15 16.14
N ASP A 196 1.75 17.98 16.07
CA ASP A 196 1.81 19.22 16.84
C ASP A 196 0.67 20.17 16.44
N LYS A 197 0.32 20.23 15.14
CA LYS A 197 -0.75 21.10 14.63
C LYS A 197 -2.14 20.49 14.78
N TYR A 198 -2.25 19.18 14.60
CA TYR A 198 -3.50 18.40 14.61
C TYR A 198 -3.39 17.19 15.54
N PRO A 199 -3.39 17.36 16.86
CA PRO A 199 -3.16 16.28 17.83
C PRO A 199 -4.12 15.09 17.69
N GLU A 200 -5.38 15.38 17.32
CA GLU A 200 -6.45 14.37 17.20
C GLU A 200 -6.42 13.59 15.87
N ILE A 201 -5.69 14.08 14.86
CA ILE A 201 -5.60 13.38 13.58
C ILE A 201 -4.86 12.05 13.75
N ILE A 202 -5.46 10.98 13.28
CA ILE A 202 -4.80 9.67 13.21
C ILE A 202 -3.79 9.68 12.09
N ILE A 203 -2.54 9.34 12.38
CA ILE A 203 -1.48 9.18 11.39
C ILE A 203 -1.20 7.70 11.19
N GLN A 204 -1.39 7.22 9.97
CA GLN A 204 -1.01 5.88 9.54
C GLN A 204 0.18 5.95 8.59
N TYR A 205 1.21 5.16 8.83
CA TYR A 205 2.37 5.07 7.94
C TYR A 205 2.28 3.84 7.05
N HIS A 206 2.40 4.07 5.75
CA HIS A 206 2.41 3.06 4.71
C HIS A 206 3.73 3.13 3.96
N GLY A 207 4.67 2.26 4.28
CA GLY A 207 6.02 2.30 3.72
C GLY A 207 6.46 0.95 3.17
N HIS A 208 6.82 0.92 1.87
CA HIS A 208 7.39 -0.25 1.23
C HIS A 208 8.84 -0.47 1.61
N SER A 209 9.31 -1.73 1.55
CA SER A 209 10.66 -2.10 1.97
C SER A 209 11.73 -1.89 0.89
N GLY A 210 11.33 -1.63 -0.35
CA GLY A 210 12.16 -1.57 -1.55
C GLY A 210 13.66 -1.28 -1.39
N PRO A 211 14.06 -0.06 -1.01
CA PRO A 211 15.47 0.31 -0.83
C PRO A 211 16.05 -0.03 0.56
N GLY A 212 15.25 -0.58 1.48
CA GLY A 212 15.72 -0.99 2.80
C GLY A 212 15.55 0.04 3.92
N LEU A 213 14.90 1.18 3.68
CA LEU A 213 14.74 2.24 4.70
C LEU A 213 13.54 2.03 5.63
N SER A 214 12.62 1.14 5.29
CA SER A 214 11.30 1.04 5.93
C SER A 214 11.33 0.84 7.45
N MET A 215 12.23 0.01 7.99
CA MET A 215 12.32 -0.22 9.44
C MET A 215 12.78 1.04 10.18
N ALA A 216 13.76 1.76 9.66
CA ALA A 216 14.20 3.03 10.22
C ALA A 216 13.09 4.09 10.13
N SER A 217 12.37 4.14 9.00
CA SER A 217 11.24 5.05 8.81
C SER A 217 10.09 4.76 9.79
N ILE A 218 9.75 3.48 10.00
CA ILE A 218 8.75 3.07 11.00
C ILE A 218 9.14 3.55 12.40
N LEU A 219 10.38 3.34 12.78
CA LEU A 219 10.88 3.77 14.09
C LEU A 219 10.77 5.29 14.26
N GLU A 220 11.19 6.05 13.26
CA GLU A 220 11.14 7.51 13.28
C GLU A 220 9.70 8.04 13.34
N VAL A 221 8.78 7.52 12.53
CA VAL A 221 7.39 7.99 12.58
C VAL A 221 6.70 7.61 13.90
N CYS A 222 6.99 6.42 14.46
CA CYS A 222 6.46 6.02 15.77
C CYS A 222 6.99 6.92 16.90
N ASN A 223 8.28 7.23 16.91
CA ASN A 223 8.89 8.14 17.90
C ASN A 223 8.31 9.56 17.83
N ASN A 224 7.75 9.95 16.68
CA ASN A 224 7.20 11.27 16.44
C ASN A 224 5.66 11.32 16.40
N GLY A 225 4.98 10.23 16.80
CA GLY A 225 3.56 10.27 17.09
C GLY A 225 2.63 9.56 16.10
N ALA A 226 3.15 8.77 15.16
CA ALA A 226 2.29 7.90 14.34
C ALA A 226 1.47 6.94 15.21
N ASP A 227 0.26 6.62 14.77
CA ASP A 227 -0.70 5.80 15.50
C ASP A 227 -0.75 4.38 14.99
N ILE A 228 -0.64 4.21 13.66
CA ILE A 228 -0.86 2.94 12.98
C ILE A 228 0.23 2.70 11.95
N ILE A 229 0.72 1.47 11.87
CA ILE A 229 1.73 1.05 10.91
C ILE A 229 1.17 -0.04 10.00
N ASP A 230 1.34 0.15 8.70
CA ASP A 230 1.05 -0.85 7.68
C ASP A 230 2.14 -1.92 7.66
N THR A 231 1.75 -3.19 7.69
CA THR A 231 2.64 -4.34 7.67
C THR A 231 2.11 -5.44 6.77
N ALA A 232 2.98 -6.37 6.42
CA ALA A 232 2.63 -7.57 5.67
C ALA A 232 2.92 -8.84 6.48
N ILE A 233 2.66 -10.00 5.89
CA ILE A 233 3.00 -11.32 6.43
C ILE A 233 3.77 -12.16 5.41
N GLU A 234 4.63 -13.06 5.90
CA GLU A 234 5.27 -14.04 5.03
C GLU A 234 4.23 -14.96 4.34
N PRO A 235 4.57 -15.46 3.14
CA PRO A 235 5.82 -15.29 2.40
C PRO A 235 5.85 -14.03 1.50
N LEU A 236 4.88 -13.11 1.62
CA LEU A 236 4.75 -11.93 0.76
C LEU A 236 5.31 -10.63 1.37
N SER A 237 5.86 -10.66 2.59
CA SER A 237 6.55 -9.51 3.19
C SER A 237 7.92 -9.24 2.56
N TRP A 238 8.47 -8.04 2.78
CA TRP A 238 9.78 -7.56 2.34
C TRP A 238 9.88 -7.25 0.83
N GLY A 239 11.08 -6.94 0.38
CA GLY A 239 11.32 -6.54 -1.01
C GLY A 239 10.47 -5.32 -1.38
N LYS A 240 9.71 -5.41 -2.46
CA LYS A 240 8.80 -4.34 -2.91
C LYS A 240 7.49 -4.26 -2.10
N VAL A 241 7.30 -5.13 -1.12
CA VAL A 241 6.15 -5.14 -0.23
C VAL A 241 6.52 -4.44 1.08
N HIS A 242 5.72 -4.57 2.10
CA HIS A 242 5.93 -3.97 3.43
C HIS A 242 6.76 -4.89 4.33
N PRO A 243 7.35 -4.33 5.41
CA PRO A 243 7.98 -5.15 6.44
C PRO A 243 7.00 -6.15 7.05
N ASP A 244 7.57 -7.27 7.51
CA ASP A 244 6.80 -8.28 8.22
C ASP A 244 6.39 -7.79 9.61
N VAL A 245 5.14 -8.10 9.99
CA VAL A 245 4.57 -7.68 11.27
C VAL A 245 5.36 -8.19 12.47
N ILE A 246 5.95 -9.39 12.41
CA ILE A 246 6.75 -9.95 13.50
C ILE A 246 7.98 -9.08 13.76
N SER A 247 8.70 -8.70 12.70
CA SER A 247 9.90 -7.87 12.81
C SER A 247 9.57 -6.48 13.35
N VAL A 248 8.45 -5.90 12.90
CA VAL A 248 8.00 -4.57 13.36
C VAL A 248 7.59 -4.62 14.83
N ILE A 249 6.81 -5.63 15.26
CA ILE A 249 6.46 -5.84 16.66
C ILE A 249 7.72 -5.97 17.52
N SER A 250 8.66 -6.82 17.11
CA SER A 250 9.91 -7.05 17.85
C SER A 250 10.71 -5.76 18.04
N MET A 251 10.88 -4.98 16.97
CA MET A 251 11.60 -3.71 17.02
C MET A 251 10.89 -2.71 17.95
N LEU A 252 9.60 -2.48 17.77
CA LEU A 252 8.86 -1.48 18.56
C LEU A 252 8.73 -1.87 20.02
N LYS A 253 8.59 -3.18 20.33
CA LYS A 253 8.60 -3.68 21.71
C LYS A 253 9.93 -3.43 22.40
N ASN A 254 11.05 -3.68 21.70
CA ASN A 254 12.40 -3.38 22.21
C ASN A 254 12.61 -1.89 22.48
N GLU A 255 12.00 -1.03 21.68
CA GLU A 255 12.03 0.42 21.85
C GLU A 255 11.09 0.95 22.95
N GLY A 256 10.33 0.07 23.59
CA GLY A 256 9.43 0.37 24.72
C GLY A 256 8.04 0.88 24.33
N PHE A 257 7.62 0.68 23.09
CA PHE A 257 6.24 0.93 22.66
C PHE A 257 5.31 -0.17 23.17
N GLU A 258 4.05 0.18 23.46
CA GLU A 258 3.00 -0.78 23.66
C GLU A 258 2.51 -1.30 22.30
N VAL A 259 2.67 -2.58 22.05
CA VAL A 259 2.26 -3.26 20.82
C VAL A 259 1.43 -4.49 21.14
N PRO A 260 0.49 -4.90 20.27
CA PRO A 260 -0.30 -6.11 20.48
C PRO A 260 0.60 -7.36 20.45
N GLU A 261 0.22 -8.37 21.22
CA GLU A 261 0.81 -9.70 21.10
C GLU A 261 0.30 -10.40 19.85
N ILE A 262 1.13 -11.25 19.25
CA ILE A 262 0.78 -12.03 18.07
C ILE A 262 0.63 -13.51 18.42
N ASN A 263 -0.47 -14.13 17.99
CA ASN A 263 -0.61 -15.59 18.05
C ASN A 263 0.23 -16.22 16.93
N MET A 264 1.41 -16.73 17.28
CA MET A 264 2.35 -17.33 16.33
C MET A 264 1.80 -18.58 15.64
N SER A 265 0.94 -19.37 16.32
CA SER A 265 0.30 -20.53 15.67
C SER A 265 -0.63 -20.09 14.53
N ALA A 266 -1.41 -19.03 14.74
CA ALA A 266 -2.26 -18.46 13.70
C ALA A 266 -1.41 -17.80 12.59
N TYR A 267 -0.32 -17.11 12.93
CA TYR A 267 0.61 -16.57 11.94
C TYR A 267 1.16 -17.66 11.02
N MET A 268 1.62 -18.77 11.58
CA MET A 268 2.14 -19.90 10.80
C MET A 268 1.09 -20.53 9.90
N LYS A 269 -0.18 -20.60 10.36
CA LYS A 269 -1.31 -21.03 9.52
C LYS A 269 -1.57 -20.04 8.37
N ALA A 270 -1.57 -18.72 8.64
CA ALA A 270 -1.75 -17.70 7.62
C ALA A 270 -0.64 -17.78 6.57
N ARG A 271 0.61 -17.95 7.01
CA ARG A 271 1.77 -18.16 6.14
C ARG A 271 1.61 -19.41 5.25
N ALA A 272 1.20 -20.54 5.83
CA ALA A 272 1.00 -21.79 5.11
C ALA A 272 -0.14 -21.68 4.08
N LEU A 273 -1.29 -21.07 4.43
CA LEU A 273 -2.38 -20.81 3.49
C LEU A 273 -1.95 -19.86 2.36
N THR A 274 -1.20 -18.81 2.69
CA THR A 274 -0.67 -17.89 1.66
C THR A 274 0.25 -18.61 0.69
N GLN A 275 1.12 -19.52 1.18
CA GLN A 275 1.95 -20.35 0.34
C GLN A 275 1.13 -21.31 -0.52
N GLU A 276 0.10 -21.95 0.05
CA GLU A 276 -0.82 -22.82 -0.70
C GLU A 276 -1.49 -22.06 -1.86
N PHE A 277 -1.95 -20.82 -1.63
CA PHE A 277 -2.54 -20.00 -2.69
C PHE A 277 -1.55 -19.64 -3.79
N ILE A 278 -0.27 -19.45 -3.41
CA ILE A 278 0.82 -19.24 -4.37
C ILE A 278 1.01 -20.51 -5.21
N ASP A 279 1.07 -21.67 -4.57
CA ASP A 279 1.35 -22.95 -5.21
C ASP A 279 0.19 -23.41 -6.11
N GLU A 280 -1.05 -23.08 -5.76
CA GLU A 280 -2.23 -23.43 -6.59
C GLU A 280 -2.20 -22.75 -7.97
N TRP A 281 -1.94 -21.44 -8.03
CA TRP A 281 -1.94 -20.70 -9.31
C TRP A 281 -1.32 -19.30 -9.26
N LEU A 282 -1.31 -18.62 -8.12
CA LEU A 282 -0.86 -17.23 -8.00
C LEU A 282 0.63 -17.08 -8.22
N GLY A 283 1.41 -18.13 -7.96
CA GLY A 283 2.85 -18.15 -8.18
C GLY A 283 3.27 -17.86 -9.61
N TYR A 284 2.41 -18.16 -10.57
CA TYR A 284 2.61 -17.85 -11.99
C TYR A 284 2.80 -16.34 -12.24
N PHE A 285 2.19 -15.50 -11.39
CA PHE A 285 2.15 -14.06 -11.53
C PHE A 285 3.11 -13.35 -10.58
N ILE A 286 3.74 -14.06 -9.66
CA ILE A 286 4.71 -13.50 -8.72
C ILE A 286 6.08 -13.44 -9.39
N ASN A 287 6.59 -12.21 -9.55
CA ASN A 287 7.96 -12.03 -10.01
C ASN A 287 8.92 -12.21 -8.81
N PRO A 288 9.85 -13.20 -8.84
CA PRO A 288 10.83 -13.40 -7.78
C PRO A 288 11.66 -12.14 -7.47
N GLY A 289 11.93 -11.30 -8.48
CA GLY A 289 12.62 -10.02 -8.32
C GLY A 289 11.89 -9.02 -7.43
N ASN A 290 10.59 -9.18 -7.20
CA ASN A 290 9.83 -8.32 -6.30
C ASN A 290 10.17 -8.54 -4.82
N LYS A 291 10.81 -9.65 -4.48
CA LYS A 291 11.31 -9.94 -3.12
C LYS A 291 12.71 -9.40 -2.86
N ILE A 292 13.40 -8.93 -3.89
CA ILE A 292 14.75 -8.40 -3.76
C ILE A 292 14.66 -6.91 -3.46
N MET A 293 15.31 -6.47 -2.38
CA MET A 293 15.51 -5.05 -2.08
C MET A 293 16.51 -4.46 -3.08
N SER A 294 16.26 -3.23 -3.50
CA SER A 294 17.12 -2.54 -4.45
C SER A 294 17.30 -1.07 -4.07
N SER A 295 18.54 -0.68 -3.81
CA SER A 295 18.91 0.72 -3.56
C SER A 295 18.71 1.62 -4.78
N LEU A 296 18.61 1.06 -5.98
CA LEU A 296 18.34 1.82 -7.21
C LEU A 296 17.00 2.56 -7.16
N LEU A 297 16.05 2.09 -6.35
CA LEU A 297 14.77 2.77 -6.13
C LEU A 297 14.95 4.18 -5.54
N LEU A 298 16.04 4.45 -4.82
CA LEU A 298 16.33 5.79 -4.29
C LEU A 298 16.57 6.82 -5.38
N GLY A 299 17.04 6.39 -6.55
CA GLY A 299 17.29 7.26 -7.70
C GLY A 299 16.05 7.55 -8.54
N CYS A 300 15.14 6.58 -8.71
CA CYS A 300 13.99 6.74 -9.61
C CYS A 300 12.66 7.04 -8.90
N GLY A 301 12.54 6.77 -7.60
CA GLY A 301 11.34 7.08 -6.81
C GLY A 301 10.02 6.42 -7.25
N LEU A 302 10.07 5.42 -8.12
CA LEU A 302 8.87 4.80 -8.67
C LEU A 302 8.25 3.78 -7.70
N PRO A 303 6.91 3.79 -7.51
CA PRO A 303 6.20 2.77 -6.75
C PRO A 303 6.49 1.36 -7.25
N GLY A 304 6.57 0.38 -6.34
CA GLY A 304 6.95 -1.00 -6.66
C GLY A 304 6.11 -1.64 -7.78
N GLY A 305 4.79 -1.40 -7.81
CA GLY A 305 3.91 -1.88 -8.87
C GLY A 305 4.19 -1.22 -10.22
N MET A 306 4.49 0.08 -10.25
CA MET A 306 4.89 0.80 -11.47
C MET A 306 6.27 0.35 -11.95
N MET A 307 7.24 0.19 -11.04
CA MET A 307 8.56 -0.33 -11.36
C MET A 307 8.45 -1.74 -11.97
N GLY A 308 7.62 -2.62 -11.41
CA GLY A 308 7.39 -3.96 -11.97
C GLY A 308 6.82 -3.93 -13.38
N SER A 309 5.87 -3.03 -13.67
CA SER A 309 5.32 -2.85 -15.02
C SER A 309 6.38 -2.30 -15.97
N MET A 310 7.07 -1.24 -15.57
CA MET A 310 8.14 -0.64 -16.37
C MET A 310 9.25 -1.63 -16.71
N MET A 311 9.69 -2.44 -15.75
CA MET A 311 10.71 -3.48 -16.00
C MET A 311 10.23 -4.56 -16.96
N ALA A 312 8.93 -4.92 -16.94
CA ALA A 312 8.36 -5.85 -17.91
C ALA A 312 8.31 -5.22 -19.31
N ASP A 313 7.89 -3.96 -19.42
CA ASP A 313 7.84 -3.23 -20.69
C ASP A 313 9.25 -3.04 -21.26
N LEU A 314 10.22 -2.69 -20.42
CA LEU A 314 11.65 -2.59 -20.82
C LEU A 314 12.20 -3.94 -21.32
N GLY A 315 11.82 -5.06 -20.72
CA GLY A 315 12.17 -6.40 -21.19
C GLY A 315 11.65 -6.65 -22.62
N GLY A 316 10.39 -6.28 -22.86
CA GLY A 316 9.79 -6.34 -24.21
C GLY A 316 10.48 -5.42 -25.22
N MET A 317 10.74 -4.17 -24.83
CA MET A 317 11.46 -3.20 -25.64
C MET A 317 12.88 -3.67 -25.96
N ARG A 318 13.61 -4.19 -24.97
CA ARG A 318 14.95 -4.77 -25.16
C ARG A 318 14.94 -5.84 -26.24
N THR A 319 13.99 -6.77 -26.16
CA THR A 319 13.84 -7.83 -27.15
C THR A 319 13.64 -7.25 -28.56
N THR A 320 12.78 -6.26 -28.69
CA THR A 320 12.52 -5.59 -29.98
C THR A 320 13.75 -4.85 -30.50
N ILE A 321 14.42 -4.09 -29.63
CA ILE A 321 15.64 -3.34 -29.98
C ILE A 321 16.74 -4.31 -30.40
N ASN A 322 16.98 -5.38 -29.64
CA ASN A 322 18.01 -6.36 -29.94
C ASN A 322 17.75 -7.11 -31.24
N ASN A 323 16.50 -7.37 -31.58
CA ASN A 323 16.14 -7.94 -32.89
C ASN A 323 16.53 -7.02 -34.06
N VAL A 324 16.42 -5.70 -33.90
CA VAL A 324 16.84 -4.71 -34.90
C VAL A 324 18.38 -4.62 -34.93
N ARG A 325 19.02 -4.50 -33.77
CA ARG A 325 20.48 -4.42 -33.65
C ARG A 325 21.17 -5.63 -34.28
N LYS A 326 20.65 -6.84 -34.01
CA LYS A 326 21.14 -8.08 -34.60
C LYS A 326 21.08 -8.07 -36.15
N LYS A 327 19.99 -7.51 -36.71
CA LYS A 327 19.88 -7.36 -38.18
C LYS A 327 20.90 -6.39 -38.72
N ASN A 328 21.30 -5.40 -37.93
CA ASN A 328 22.29 -4.39 -38.30
C ASN A 328 23.75 -4.80 -38.02
N GLY A 329 23.98 -6.00 -37.46
CA GLY A 329 25.29 -6.46 -37.03
C GLY A 329 25.85 -5.77 -35.78
N GLU A 330 24.98 -5.21 -34.95
CA GLU A 330 25.32 -4.54 -33.70
C GLU A 330 25.21 -5.49 -32.50
N ASP A 331 25.97 -5.23 -31.43
CA ASP A 331 25.90 -6.00 -30.19
C ASP A 331 24.56 -5.82 -29.49
N GLU A 332 24.09 -6.88 -28.83
CA GLU A 332 22.87 -6.85 -28.03
C GLU A 332 23.04 -5.97 -26.77
N LEU A 333 22.02 -5.20 -26.44
CA LEU A 333 21.96 -4.44 -25.18
C LEU A 333 21.54 -5.34 -24.03
N SER A 334 22.23 -5.23 -22.91
CA SER A 334 21.80 -5.82 -21.64
C SER A 334 20.63 -5.00 -21.03
N MET A 335 20.03 -5.52 -19.96
CA MET A 335 19.04 -4.75 -19.20
C MET A 335 19.71 -3.55 -18.52
N ASP A 336 20.93 -3.71 -18.04
CA ASP A 336 21.67 -2.63 -17.36
C ASP A 336 22.00 -1.48 -18.32
N ASP A 337 22.33 -1.78 -19.58
CA ASP A 337 22.53 -0.74 -20.61
C ASP A 337 21.28 0.12 -20.84
N LEU A 338 20.10 -0.50 -20.78
CA LEU A 338 18.83 0.23 -20.88
C LEU A 338 18.54 1.03 -19.62
N LEU A 339 18.79 0.45 -18.43
CA LEU A 339 18.58 1.14 -17.17
C LEU A 339 19.50 2.36 -17.03
N ILE A 340 20.78 2.26 -17.41
CA ILE A 340 21.72 3.40 -17.41
C ILE A 340 21.17 4.56 -18.23
N LYS A 341 20.63 4.28 -19.42
CA LYS A 341 20.04 5.33 -20.27
C LYS A 341 18.76 5.93 -19.70
N LEU A 342 17.97 5.14 -18.96
CA LEU A 342 16.71 5.59 -18.38
C LEU A 342 16.89 6.39 -17.09
N PHE A 343 17.91 6.09 -16.28
CA PHE A 343 18.15 6.80 -15.03
C PHE A 343 18.47 8.29 -15.24
N ASP A 344 18.98 8.65 -16.40
CA ASP A 344 19.24 10.05 -16.75
C ASP A 344 17.97 10.80 -17.20
N GLU A 345 16.90 10.08 -17.57
CA GLU A 345 15.64 10.63 -18.09
C GLU A 345 14.47 10.61 -17.11
N VAL A 346 14.57 9.84 -16.02
CA VAL A 346 13.54 9.66 -14.99
C VAL A 346 13.89 10.36 -13.70
#